data_b3d2877d7a2fe47ec1a68578c60a38e3
#
_entry.id   b3d2877d7a2fe47ec1a68578c60a38e3
#
_cell.length_a   1.000
_cell.length_b   1.000
_cell.length_c   1.000
_cell.angle_alpha   90.00
_cell.angle_beta   90.00
_cell.angle_gamma   90.00
#
_symmetry.space_group_name_H-M   'P 1'
#
loop_
_entity.id
_entity.type
_entity.pdbx_description
1 polymer ?
#
loop_
_entity_poly.entity_id
_entity_poly.type
_entity_poly.pdbx_seq_one_letter_code
_entity_poly.pdbx_strand_id
1 'polypeptide(L)'
;MQFTKLFAVLSAGLLASSLAAAQTTMKISISTAQNSHQGVAIDTFAKEVEKRTAGRYKIQTFYNGSLGGERESIEAVQLGTQELAFSSTGPVPNFVPETKILDVPFLFRDKAHARAVLDGPIGQEMLTKFDAKGFKALAWAENGFRHMTNSKRDVKLPEDLKGLKMRTMENPVHIAAYKGFGIITTPMAFPEVFTALQQGTVDGQENPLSVIISAKFDQVQKHLSLTGHVYSPCIFLMNKASFDKLPAADKTAFLEAAKVAAAANRARVDEDDAKGVADLRAKGMTVIDNVDKAKFVQALAPVNAEFEKQFGKANLDRIRNYK
;
A
#
# COMPACT_ATOMS: atom_id res chain seq x y z
N MET A 1 77.46 40.73 -24.08
CA MET A 1 77.13 39.97 -22.86
C MET A 1 75.77 40.44 -22.39
N GLN A 2 74.67 39.67 -22.75
CA GLN A 2 73.32 39.98 -22.34
C GLN A 2 72.75 38.71 -21.69
N PHE A 3 72.39 38.80 -20.42
CA PHE A 3 71.75 37.76 -19.65
C PHE A 3 70.23 37.80 -19.89
N THR A 4 69.67 36.77 -20.53
CA THR A 4 68.26 36.62 -20.72
C THR A 4 67.69 35.84 -19.50
N LYS A 5 66.87 36.51 -18.70
CA LYS A 5 66.17 35.89 -17.59
C LYS A 5 64.90 35.13 -18.10
N LEU A 6 64.90 33.83 -17.95
CA LEU A 6 63.74 32.95 -18.24
C LEU A 6 62.81 32.96 -17.03
N PHE A 7 61.59 33.53 -17.17
CA PHE A 7 60.54 33.45 -16.19
C PHE A 7 59.77 32.17 -16.44
N ALA A 8 59.86 31.17 -15.55
CA ALA A 8 58.98 29.98 -15.52
C ALA A 8 57.73 30.33 -14.76
N VAL A 9 56.60 30.44 -15.46
CA VAL A 9 55.26 30.56 -14.85
C VAL A 9 54.81 29.18 -14.50
N LEU A 10 54.78 28.84 -13.19
CA LEU A 10 54.19 27.62 -12.65
C LEU A 10 52.68 27.81 -12.60
N SER A 11 51.94 27.28 -13.58
CA SER A 11 50.49 27.20 -13.57
C SER A 11 50.08 26.01 -12.66
N ALA A 12 49.76 26.31 -11.40
CA ALA A 12 49.14 25.33 -10.48
C ALA A 12 47.69 25.14 -10.91
N GLY A 13 47.45 24.15 -11.77
CA GLY A 13 46.11 23.67 -12.06
C GLY A 13 45.52 22.98 -10.82
N LEU A 14 44.58 23.63 -10.14
CA LEU A 14 43.70 22.97 -9.16
C LEU A 14 42.84 21.96 -9.92
N LEU A 15 43.28 20.71 -9.96
CA LEU A 15 42.42 19.57 -10.25
C LEU A 15 41.48 19.42 -9.08
N ALA A 16 40.32 20.06 -9.13
CA ALA A 16 39.18 19.73 -8.32
C ALA A 16 38.72 18.32 -8.74
N SER A 17 39.32 17.30 -8.14
CA SER A 17 38.81 15.94 -8.21
C SER A 17 37.44 15.93 -7.52
N SER A 18 36.39 16.11 -8.31
CA SER A 18 35.04 15.75 -7.88
C SER A 18 35.08 14.25 -7.57
N LEU A 19 35.23 13.90 -6.31
CA LEU A 19 34.92 12.57 -5.83
C LEU A 19 33.46 12.30 -6.22
N ALA A 20 33.24 11.65 -7.36
CA ALA A 20 31.96 11.10 -7.70
C ALA A 20 31.64 10.09 -6.59
N ALA A 21 30.84 10.50 -5.60
CA ALA A 21 30.37 9.59 -4.58
C ALA A 21 29.70 8.42 -5.34
N ALA A 22 30.14 7.19 -5.09
CA ALA A 22 29.57 6.02 -5.74
C ALA A 22 28.06 6.01 -5.50
N GLN A 23 27.28 5.91 -6.57
CA GLN A 23 25.83 5.86 -6.51
C GLN A 23 25.40 4.64 -5.67
N THR A 24 24.60 4.86 -4.65
CA THR A 24 24.03 3.80 -3.83
C THR A 24 22.73 3.32 -4.44
N THR A 25 22.65 2.03 -4.78
CA THR A 25 21.41 1.42 -5.26
C THR A 25 20.66 0.79 -4.10
N MET A 26 19.35 1.08 -4.01
CA MET A 26 18.42 0.52 -3.04
C MET A 26 17.24 -0.13 -3.77
N LYS A 27 16.68 -1.18 -3.20
CA LYS A 27 15.56 -1.94 -3.79
C LYS A 27 14.24 -1.53 -3.15
N ILE A 28 13.19 -1.37 -3.98
CA ILE A 28 11.80 -1.26 -3.56
C ILE A 28 10.94 -2.26 -4.32
N SER A 29 10.04 -2.96 -3.64
CA SER A 29 9.17 -3.96 -4.25
C SER A 29 7.69 -3.72 -3.96
N ILE A 30 6.85 -4.22 -4.87
CA ILE A 30 5.39 -4.33 -4.75
C ILE A 30 4.91 -5.69 -5.27
N SER A 31 3.74 -6.10 -4.81
CA SER A 31 3.12 -7.36 -5.28
C SER A 31 2.25 -7.18 -6.53
N THR A 32 1.90 -5.95 -6.90
CA THR A 32 1.08 -5.63 -8.06
C THR A 32 1.92 -5.31 -9.30
N ALA A 33 1.26 -5.17 -10.47
CA ALA A 33 1.92 -4.86 -11.73
C ALA A 33 2.43 -3.40 -11.78
N GLN A 34 3.38 -3.12 -12.67
CA GLN A 34 3.94 -1.79 -12.86
C GLN A 34 2.89 -0.74 -13.24
N ASN A 35 1.92 -1.11 -14.06
CA ASN A 35 0.85 -0.19 -14.49
C ASN A 35 -0.24 0.04 -13.43
N SER A 36 -0.09 -0.52 -12.22
CA SER A 36 -1.01 -0.29 -11.10
C SER A 36 -0.75 1.05 -10.41
N HIS A 37 -1.70 1.45 -9.54
CA HIS A 37 -1.54 2.60 -8.64
C HIS A 37 -0.30 2.47 -7.72
N GLN A 38 0.05 1.23 -7.31
CA GLN A 38 1.26 0.97 -6.53
C GLN A 38 2.53 1.11 -7.40
N GLY A 39 2.49 0.67 -8.67
CA GLY A 39 3.59 0.88 -9.61
C GLY A 39 3.86 2.35 -9.87
N VAL A 40 2.80 3.17 -10.06
CA VAL A 40 2.91 4.62 -10.15
C VAL A 40 3.58 5.21 -8.91
N ALA A 41 3.23 4.70 -7.72
CA ALA A 41 3.84 5.15 -6.46
C ALA A 41 5.35 4.93 -6.44
N ILE A 42 5.81 3.69 -6.67
CA ILE A 42 7.25 3.37 -6.55
C ILE A 42 8.08 3.95 -7.69
N ASP A 43 7.53 4.09 -8.89
CA ASP A 43 8.22 4.75 -10.02
C ASP A 43 8.38 6.25 -9.77
N THR A 44 7.36 6.90 -9.21
CA THR A 44 7.43 8.31 -8.82
C THR A 44 8.43 8.50 -7.68
N PHE A 45 8.40 7.64 -6.67
CA PHE A 45 9.34 7.67 -5.56
C PHE A 45 10.78 7.54 -6.05
N ALA A 46 11.06 6.57 -6.92
CA ALA A 46 12.40 6.34 -7.48
C ALA A 46 12.93 7.59 -8.21
N LYS A 47 12.12 8.20 -9.08
CA LYS A 47 12.46 9.42 -9.80
C LYS A 47 12.71 10.61 -8.87
N GLU A 48 11.86 10.80 -7.86
CA GLU A 48 11.98 11.90 -6.91
C GLU A 48 13.20 11.74 -6.00
N VAL A 49 13.53 10.53 -5.54
CA VAL A 49 14.74 10.27 -4.76
C VAL A 49 15.98 10.58 -5.60
N GLU A 50 16.07 10.06 -6.82
CA GLU A 50 17.21 10.30 -7.69
C GLU A 50 17.42 11.80 -7.95
N LYS A 51 16.33 12.51 -8.28
CA LYS A 51 16.33 13.96 -8.50
C LYS A 51 16.77 14.74 -7.26
N ARG A 52 16.17 14.49 -6.10
CA ARG A 52 16.40 15.23 -4.85
C ARG A 52 17.78 14.96 -4.24
N THR A 53 18.34 13.79 -4.53
CA THR A 53 19.67 13.41 -4.07
C THR A 53 20.77 13.66 -5.11
N ALA A 54 20.45 14.34 -6.22
CA ALA A 54 21.37 14.58 -7.34
C ALA A 54 22.10 13.30 -7.81
N GLY A 55 21.32 12.18 -7.90
CA GLY A 55 21.82 10.89 -8.36
C GLY A 55 22.66 10.09 -7.36
N ARG A 56 22.83 10.54 -6.11
CA ARG A 56 23.54 9.77 -5.07
C ARG A 56 22.85 8.46 -4.73
N TYR A 57 21.52 8.43 -4.80
CA TYR A 57 20.73 7.22 -4.57
C TYR A 57 19.90 6.89 -5.82
N LYS A 58 19.93 5.62 -6.21
CA LYS A 58 19.10 5.04 -7.26
C LYS A 58 18.19 4.01 -6.64
N ILE A 59 16.89 4.13 -6.85
CA ILE A 59 15.91 3.15 -6.39
C ILE A 59 15.60 2.21 -7.55
N GLN A 60 15.93 0.93 -7.38
CA GLN A 60 15.56 -0.14 -8.30
C GLN A 60 14.19 -0.68 -7.92
N THR A 61 13.24 -0.62 -8.86
CA THR A 61 11.83 -0.99 -8.67
C THR A 61 11.57 -2.42 -9.10
N PHE A 62 10.82 -3.17 -8.27
CA PHE A 62 10.44 -4.56 -8.52
C PHE A 62 8.93 -4.72 -8.40
N TYR A 63 8.31 -5.41 -9.37
CA TYR A 63 6.87 -5.55 -9.52
C TYR A 63 6.44 -7.01 -9.50
N ASN A 64 5.11 -7.25 -9.46
CA ASN A 64 4.48 -8.56 -9.56
C ASN A 64 4.98 -9.58 -8.51
N GLY A 65 5.37 -9.13 -7.34
CA GLY A 65 5.89 -10.00 -6.30
C GLY A 65 7.20 -10.69 -6.64
N SER A 66 8.01 -10.12 -7.55
CA SER A 66 9.27 -10.73 -8.00
C SER A 66 10.34 -10.88 -6.90
N LEU A 67 10.19 -10.15 -5.79
CA LEU A 67 10.98 -10.31 -4.56
C LEU A 67 10.17 -10.92 -3.40
N GLY A 68 9.04 -11.56 -3.70
CA GLY A 68 8.08 -12.09 -2.72
C GLY A 68 6.79 -11.28 -2.65
N GLY A 69 5.81 -11.78 -1.90
CA GLY A 69 4.56 -11.07 -1.60
C GLY A 69 4.78 -9.87 -0.66
N GLU A 70 3.68 -9.23 -0.27
CA GLU A 70 3.76 -8.05 0.63
C GLU A 70 4.38 -8.41 1.98
N ARG A 71 4.02 -9.57 2.55
CA ARG A 71 4.54 -10.02 3.85
C ARG A 71 6.04 -10.28 3.79
N GLU A 72 6.51 -11.05 2.79
CA GLU A 72 7.92 -11.36 2.60
C GLU A 72 8.75 -10.08 2.35
N SER A 73 8.19 -9.12 1.59
CA SER A 73 8.83 -7.83 1.34
C SER A 73 8.96 -6.99 2.61
N ILE A 74 7.93 -6.95 3.46
CA ILE A 74 7.97 -6.26 4.76
C ILE A 74 9.01 -6.93 5.67
N GLU A 75 9.02 -8.26 5.74
CA GLU A 75 10.00 -9.02 6.53
C GLU A 75 11.44 -8.77 6.05
N ALA A 76 11.66 -8.76 4.72
CA ALA A 76 12.96 -8.46 4.13
C ALA A 76 13.45 -7.05 4.50
N VAL A 77 12.54 -6.06 4.52
CA VAL A 77 12.85 -4.69 4.99
C VAL A 77 13.17 -4.68 6.49
N GLN A 78 12.42 -5.42 7.32
CA GLN A 78 12.70 -5.50 8.74
C GLN A 78 14.09 -6.07 9.03
N LEU A 79 14.45 -7.15 8.31
CA LEU A 79 15.75 -7.82 8.45
C LEU A 79 16.91 -7.05 7.77
N GLY A 80 16.60 -6.05 6.91
CA GLY A 80 17.60 -5.25 6.21
C GLY A 80 18.21 -5.95 4.98
N THR A 81 17.60 -7.02 4.47
CA THR A 81 17.99 -7.70 3.21
C THR A 81 17.42 -7.00 1.98
N GLN A 82 16.43 -6.12 2.20
CA GLN A 82 15.88 -5.17 1.24
C GLN A 82 15.75 -3.80 1.92
N GLU A 83 16.02 -2.71 1.19
CA GLU A 83 16.02 -1.37 1.79
C GLU A 83 14.62 -0.80 1.95
N LEU A 84 13.73 -1.01 0.96
CA LEU A 84 12.40 -0.41 0.92
C LEU A 84 11.34 -1.41 0.45
N ALA A 85 10.11 -1.22 0.93
CA ALA A 85 8.90 -1.85 0.39
C ALA A 85 7.77 -0.82 0.32
N PHE A 86 6.90 -0.98 -0.67
CA PHE A 86 5.61 -0.31 -0.69
C PHE A 86 4.52 -1.39 -0.62
N SER A 87 3.68 -1.30 0.38
CA SER A 87 2.70 -2.36 0.69
C SER A 87 1.36 -1.77 1.06
N SER A 88 0.28 -2.51 0.80
CA SER A 88 -0.98 -2.27 1.51
C SER A 88 -0.83 -2.58 3.00
N THR A 89 -1.73 -2.05 3.83
CA THR A 89 -1.71 -2.34 5.27
C THR A 89 -2.14 -3.76 5.62
N GLY A 90 -2.60 -4.57 4.67
CA GLY A 90 -3.08 -5.92 4.93
C GLY A 90 -2.17 -6.77 5.83
N PRO A 91 -0.92 -7.07 5.44
CA PRO A 91 -0.02 -7.86 6.27
C PRO A 91 0.71 -7.07 7.37
N VAL A 92 0.69 -5.73 7.34
CA VAL A 92 1.41 -4.84 8.29
C VAL A 92 1.08 -5.13 9.76
N PRO A 93 -0.17 -5.45 10.17
CA PRO A 93 -0.51 -5.77 11.55
C PRO A 93 0.25 -6.95 12.17
N ASN A 94 0.85 -7.81 11.34
CA ASN A 94 1.68 -8.91 11.83
C ASN A 94 3.06 -8.43 12.33
N PHE A 95 3.47 -7.24 11.92
CA PHE A 95 4.74 -6.59 12.28
C PHE A 95 4.52 -5.41 13.24
N VAL A 96 3.49 -4.61 12.98
CA VAL A 96 3.11 -3.41 13.75
C VAL A 96 1.64 -3.53 14.18
N PRO A 97 1.37 -4.24 15.30
CA PRO A 97 0.01 -4.57 15.73
C PRO A 97 -0.92 -3.37 15.93
N GLU A 98 -0.35 -2.21 16.21
CA GLU A 98 -1.08 -0.96 16.41
C GLU A 98 -1.87 -0.54 15.16
N THR A 99 -1.44 -0.96 13.97
CA THR A 99 -2.11 -0.64 12.70
C THR A 99 -3.42 -1.40 12.49
N LYS A 100 -3.69 -2.46 13.26
CA LYS A 100 -4.93 -3.27 13.16
C LYS A 100 -6.20 -2.43 13.16
N ILE A 101 -6.21 -1.34 13.92
CA ILE A 101 -7.38 -0.47 14.04
C ILE A 101 -7.81 0.14 12.70
N LEU A 102 -6.85 0.38 11.77
CA LEU A 102 -7.13 0.96 10.46
C LEU A 102 -7.90 0.03 9.52
N ASP A 103 -7.89 -1.28 9.80
CA ASP A 103 -8.52 -2.31 8.98
C ASP A 103 -9.95 -2.67 9.44
N VAL A 104 -10.47 -1.99 10.47
CA VAL A 104 -11.84 -2.21 10.97
C VAL A 104 -12.85 -1.83 9.88
N PRO A 105 -13.78 -2.73 9.50
CA PRO A 105 -14.78 -2.44 8.49
C PRO A 105 -15.63 -1.22 8.81
N PHE A 106 -15.94 -0.43 7.79
CA PHE A 106 -16.76 0.79 7.87
C PHE A 106 -16.22 1.85 8.87
N LEU A 107 -14.92 1.79 9.18
CA LEU A 107 -14.26 2.78 10.04
C LEU A 107 -14.21 4.16 9.37
N PHE A 108 -13.87 4.19 8.08
CA PHE A 108 -13.76 5.40 7.30
C PHE A 108 -15.05 5.67 6.50
N ARG A 109 -15.51 6.92 6.51
CA ARG A 109 -16.73 7.34 5.81
C ARG A 109 -16.57 7.37 4.28
N ASP A 110 -15.45 7.95 3.85
CA ASP A 110 -15.09 8.15 2.45
C ASP A 110 -13.57 8.37 2.31
N LYS A 111 -13.08 8.55 1.06
CA LYS A 111 -11.65 8.77 0.79
C LYS A 111 -11.12 10.07 1.41
N ALA A 112 -11.92 11.14 1.39
CA ALA A 112 -11.50 12.41 1.97
C ALA A 112 -11.26 12.29 3.47
N HIS A 113 -12.18 11.64 4.18
CA HIS A 113 -12.05 11.35 5.60
C HIS A 113 -10.82 10.45 5.89
N ALA A 114 -10.64 9.37 5.14
CA ALA A 114 -9.51 8.47 5.32
C ALA A 114 -8.16 9.19 5.11
N ARG A 115 -8.06 9.97 4.04
CA ARG A 115 -6.87 10.78 3.74
C ARG A 115 -6.61 11.83 4.83
N ALA A 116 -7.65 12.52 5.32
CA ALA A 116 -7.52 13.50 6.41
C ALA A 116 -7.02 12.85 7.72
N VAL A 117 -7.54 11.67 8.08
CA VAL A 117 -7.09 10.92 9.26
C VAL A 117 -5.62 10.50 9.13
N LEU A 118 -5.22 9.97 7.97
CA LEU A 118 -3.87 9.42 7.76
C LEU A 118 -2.81 10.52 7.61
N ASP A 119 -3.17 11.63 6.97
CA ASP A 119 -2.26 12.78 6.82
C ASP A 119 -2.22 13.66 8.08
N GLY A 120 -3.26 13.58 8.89
CA GLY A 120 -3.42 14.32 10.14
C GLY A 120 -2.67 13.70 11.33
N PRO A 121 -2.86 14.27 12.53
CA PRO A 121 -2.16 13.86 13.75
C PRO A 121 -2.29 12.37 14.08
N ILE A 122 -3.44 11.75 13.77
CA ILE A 122 -3.69 10.33 14.05
C ILE A 122 -2.76 9.45 13.21
N GLY A 123 -2.70 9.69 11.90
CA GLY A 123 -1.84 8.93 11.00
C GLY A 123 -0.36 9.21 11.25
N GLN A 124 0.01 10.46 11.57
CA GLN A 124 1.40 10.82 11.89
C GLN A 124 1.87 10.14 13.20
N GLU A 125 1.00 10.08 14.22
CA GLU A 125 1.27 9.31 15.44
C GLU A 125 1.47 7.83 15.12
N MET A 126 0.65 7.26 14.24
CA MET A 126 0.75 5.86 13.86
C MET A 126 2.08 5.55 13.15
N LEU A 127 2.59 6.45 12.28
CA LEU A 127 3.89 6.27 11.62
C LEU A 127 5.03 6.11 12.63
N THR A 128 4.97 6.75 13.82
CA THR A 128 6.02 6.61 14.83
C THR A 128 6.09 5.22 15.46
N LYS A 129 5.01 4.43 15.40
CA LYS A 129 4.98 3.07 15.97
C LYS A 129 5.87 2.08 15.20
N PHE A 130 6.17 2.41 13.95
CA PHE A 130 7.02 1.59 13.09
C PHE A 130 8.49 1.61 13.51
N ASP A 131 8.97 2.72 14.10
CA ASP A 131 10.37 2.90 14.47
C ASP A 131 10.85 1.83 15.46
N ALA A 132 10.02 1.47 16.44
CA ALA A 132 10.31 0.43 17.43
C ALA A 132 10.31 -1.00 16.86
N LYS A 133 9.84 -1.17 15.62
CA LYS A 133 9.75 -2.46 14.93
C LYS A 133 10.80 -2.64 13.82
N GLY A 134 11.78 -1.74 13.75
CA GLY A 134 12.88 -1.79 12.78
C GLY A 134 12.56 -1.16 11.43
N PHE A 135 11.46 -0.42 11.32
CA PHE A 135 11.06 0.30 10.12
C PHE A 135 11.14 1.80 10.31
N LYS A 136 11.43 2.51 9.24
CA LYS A 136 11.05 3.90 9.04
C LYS A 136 9.87 3.96 8.08
N ALA A 137 8.72 4.32 8.59
CA ALA A 137 7.57 4.62 7.75
C ALA A 137 7.73 6.04 7.19
N LEU A 138 7.72 6.18 5.84
CA LEU A 138 8.02 7.45 5.19
C LEU A 138 6.76 8.26 4.91
N ALA A 139 5.69 7.63 4.43
CA ALA A 139 4.40 8.27 4.16
C ALA A 139 3.29 7.24 4.03
N TRP A 140 2.07 7.65 4.40
CA TRP A 140 0.84 6.97 4.02
C TRP A 140 0.51 7.24 2.56
N ALA A 141 -0.01 6.21 1.90
CA ALA A 141 -0.56 6.27 0.56
C ALA A 141 -1.90 5.50 0.53
N GLU A 142 -2.40 5.15 -0.64
CA GLU A 142 -3.73 4.59 -0.79
C GLU A 142 -3.72 3.31 -1.62
N ASN A 143 -4.41 2.29 -1.12
CA ASN A 143 -4.86 1.16 -1.92
C ASN A 143 -6.30 1.40 -2.40
N GLY A 144 -7.16 1.93 -1.54
CA GLY A 144 -8.54 2.34 -1.81
C GLY A 144 -9.59 1.58 -1.02
N PHE A 145 -10.87 1.90 -1.28
CA PHE A 145 -12.00 1.15 -0.72
C PHE A 145 -12.12 -0.21 -1.40
N ARG A 146 -12.27 -1.25 -0.59
CA ARG A 146 -12.30 -2.64 -1.01
C ARG A 146 -13.72 -3.07 -1.34
N HIS A 147 -13.86 -3.83 -2.42
CA HIS A 147 -15.09 -4.38 -2.96
C HIS A 147 -14.95 -5.89 -3.13
N MET A 148 -16.06 -6.62 -3.09
CA MET A 148 -16.07 -8.07 -3.19
C MET A 148 -16.30 -8.52 -4.63
N THR A 149 -15.48 -9.46 -5.12
CA THR A 149 -15.74 -10.16 -6.38
C THR A 149 -15.91 -11.66 -6.13
N ASN A 150 -16.75 -12.32 -6.93
CA ASN A 150 -16.87 -13.77 -6.91
C ASN A 150 -17.33 -14.32 -8.27
N SER A 151 -17.20 -15.63 -8.48
CA SER A 151 -17.63 -16.33 -9.69
C SER A 151 -19.01 -16.99 -9.59
N LYS A 152 -19.71 -16.88 -8.46
CA LYS A 152 -20.90 -17.68 -8.14
C LYS A 152 -22.22 -16.94 -8.24
N ARG A 153 -22.33 -15.72 -7.66
CA ARG A 153 -23.59 -15.01 -7.51
C ARG A 153 -23.45 -13.53 -7.19
N ASP A 154 -24.51 -12.79 -7.41
CA ASP A 154 -24.64 -11.41 -6.95
C ASP A 154 -24.62 -11.36 -5.42
N VAL A 155 -23.96 -10.34 -4.86
CA VAL A 155 -23.93 -10.05 -3.43
C VAL A 155 -24.54 -8.66 -3.22
N LYS A 156 -25.75 -8.62 -2.69
CA LYS A 156 -26.48 -7.38 -2.33
C LYS A 156 -26.61 -7.24 -0.81
N LEU A 157 -26.68 -8.37 -0.12
CA LEU A 157 -26.87 -8.49 1.32
C LEU A 157 -25.74 -9.32 1.93
N PRO A 158 -25.44 -9.18 3.23
CA PRO A 158 -24.41 -9.99 3.89
C PRO A 158 -24.71 -11.50 3.83
N GLU A 159 -25.99 -11.90 3.82
CA GLU A 159 -26.42 -13.29 3.71
C GLU A 159 -25.99 -13.95 2.40
N ASP A 160 -25.83 -13.15 1.33
CA ASP A 160 -25.37 -13.64 0.03
C ASP A 160 -23.91 -14.10 0.05
N LEU A 161 -23.15 -13.69 1.07
CA LEU A 161 -21.76 -14.10 1.27
C LEU A 161 -21.61 -15.46 1.95
N LYS A 162 -22.67 -15.93 2.61
CA LYS A 162 -22.59 -17.16 3.40
C LYS A 162 -22.16 -18.35 2.58
N GLY A 163 -21.12 -19.04 3.06
CA GLY A 163 -20.54 -20.23 2.45
C GLY A 163 -19.67 -20.01 1.24
N LEU A 164 -19.49 -18.76 0.74
CA LEU A 164 -18.49 -18.48 -0.28
C LEU A 164 -17.09 -18.69 0.29
N LYS A 165 -16.25 -19.40 -0.46
CA LYS A 165 -14.81 -19.51 -0.18
C LYS A 165 -14.12 -18.28 -0.74
N MET A 166 -13.71 -17.37 0.13
CA MET A 166 -13.09 -16.11 -0.30
C MET A 166 -11.64 -16.05 0.13
N ARG A 167 -10.78 -15.71 -0.81
CA ARG A 167 -9.41 -15.33 -0.46
C ARG A 167 -9.46 -14.04 0.35
N THR A 168 -8.67 -14.01 1.41
CA THR A 168 -8.43 -12.82 2.22
C THR A 168 -6.95 -12.50 2.27
N MET A 169 -6.63 -11.28 2.69
CA MET A 169 -5.26 -10.96 3.07
C MET A 169 -4.91 -11.68 4.39
N GLU A 170 -3.62 -11.82 4.68
CA GLU A 170 -3.12 -12.35 5.96
C GLU A 170 -3.30 -11.31 7.09
N ASN A 171 -4.54 -10.90 7.29
CA ASN A 171 -4.95 -9.85 8.23
C ASN A 171 -5.99 -10.39 9.22
N PRO A 172 -5.69 -10.40 10.54
CA PRO A 172 -6.58 -10.97 11.53
C PRO A 172 -7.92 -10.22 11.66
N VAL A 173 -7.95 -8.91 11.41
CA VAL A 173 -9.16 -8.08 11.47
C VAL A 173 -10.10 -8.45 10.31
N HIS A 174 -9.55 -8.53 9.08
CA HIS A 174 -10.30 -8.96 7.90
C HIS A 174 -10.85 -10.38 8.07
N ILE A 175 -10.01 -11.32 8.54
CA ILE A 175 -10.43 -12.71 8.76
C ILE A 175 -11.60 -12.78 9.77
N ALA A 176 -11.52 -12.03 10.88
CA ALA A 176 -12.58 -11.99 11.87
C ALA A 176 -13.87 -11.38 11.30
N ALA A 177 -13.78 -10.26 10.61
CA ALA A 177 -14.91 -9.57 10.01
C ALA A 177 -15.61 -10.45 8.95
N TYR A 178 -14.84 -11.09 8.07
CA TYR A 178 -15.41 -11.89 6.97
C TYR A 178 -16.03 -13.18 7.46
N LYS A 179 -15.48 -13.80 8.52
CA LYS A 179 -16.16 -14.88 9.23
C LYS A 179 -17.50 -14.42 9.82
N GLY A 180 -17.60 -13.17 10.27
CA GLY A 180 -18.85 -12.57 10.73
C GLY A 180 -19.93 -12.50 9.63
N PHE A 181 -19.54 -12.41 8.35
CA PHE A 181 -20.47 -12.54 7.22
C PHE A 181 -20.76 -13.99 6.81
N GLY A 182 -20.21 -14.99 7.50
CA GLY A 182 -20.35 -16.40 7.14
C GLY A 182 -19.48 -16.84 5.94
N ILE A 183 -18.47 -16.06 5.60
CA ILE A 183 -17.47 -16.38 4.58
C ILE A 183 -16.53 -17.47 5.09
N ILE A 184 -16.19 -18.43 4.23
CA ILE A 184 -15.09 -19.38 4.44
C ILE A 184 -13.80 -18.69 3.97
N THR A 185 -13.04 -18.15 4.91
CA THR A 185 -11.85 -17.34 4.62
C THR A 185 -10.63 -18.22 4.31
N THR A 186 -9.90 -17.88 3.26
CA THR A 186 -8.64 -18.53 2.86
C THR A 186 -7.55 -17.45 2.76
N PRO A 187 -6.77 -17.21 3.84
CA PRO A 187 -5.65 -16.29 3.81
C PRO A 187 -4.60 -16.77 2.79
N MET A 188 -4.11 -15.84 1.96
CA MET A 188 -3.20 -16.19 0.85
C MET A 188 -2.46 -14.94 0.40
N ALA A 189 -1.17 -15.09 0.04
CA ALA A 189 -0.36 -14.02 -0.54
C ALA A 189 -0.92 -13.57 -1.89
N PHE A 190 -0.76 -12.28 -2.22
CA PHE A 190 -1.38 -11.70 -3.42
C PHE A 190 -0.94 -12.36 -4.74
N PRO A 191 0.33 -12.74 -4.96
CA PRO A 191 0.76 -13.40 -6.20
C PRO A 191 0.05 -14.71 -6.53
N GLU A 192 -0.54 -15.39 -5.53
CA GLU A 192 -1.22 -16.67 -5.70
C GLU A 192 -2.70 -16.50 -6.11
N VAL A 193 -3.28 -15.30 -5.91
CA VAL A 193 -4.73 -15.08 -5.97
C VAL A 193 -5.30 -15.36 -7.35
N PHE A 194 -4.68 -14.86 -8.42
CA PHE A 194 -5.21 -15.06 -9.78
C PHE A 194 -5.34 -16.55 -10.12
N THR A 195 -4.29 -17.33 -9.83
CA THR A 195 -4.31 -18.79 -10.07
C THR A 195 -5.34 -19.50 -9.21
N ALA A 196 -5.48 -19.13 -7.93
CA ALA A 196 -6.47 -19.72 -7.04
C ALA A 196 -7.92 -19.44 -7.51
N LEU A 197 -8.19 -18.22 -8.00
CA LEU A 197 -9.48 -17.86 -8.61
C LEU A 197 -9.73 -18.62 -9.92
N GLN A 198 -8.71 -18.71 -10.78
CA GLN A 198 -8.80 -19.42 -12.07
C GLN A 198 -9.08 -20.90 -11.89
N GLN A 199 -8.44 -21.54 -10.91
CA GLN A 199 -8.63 -22.95 -10.59
C GLN A 199 -9.89 -23.22 -9.76
N GLY A 200 -10.59 -22.19 -9.27
CA GLY A 200 -11.75 -22.34 -8.41
C GLY A 200 -11.43 -22.87 -7.00
N THR A 201 -10.18 -22.80 -6.57
CA THR A 201 -9.77 -23.11 -5.19
C THR A 201 -10.47 -22.17 -4.20
N VAL A 202 -10.68 -20.93 -4.60
CA VAL A 202 -11.52 -19.94 -3.95
C VAL A 202 -12.58 -19.43 -4.94
N ASP A 203 -13.77 -19.08 -4.43
CA ASP A 203 -14.87 -18.57 -5.23
C ASP A 203 -14.71 -17.08 -5.56
N GLY A 204 -13.98 -16.36 -4.70
CA GLY A 204 -13.84 -14.92 -4.83
C GLY A 204 -12.70 -14.34 -3.98
N GLN A 205 -12.60 -13.03 -4.06
CA GLN A 205 -11.65 -12.20 -3.33
C GLN A 205 -12.26 -10.82 -3.06
N GLU A 206 -11.55 -9.95 -2.37
CA GLU A 206 -11.93 -8.57 -2.17
C GLU A 206 -10.70 -7.66 -2.33
N ASN A 207 -10.87 -6.56 -3.05
CA ASN A 207 -9.83 -5.57 -3.31
C ASN A 207 -10.45 -4.25 -3.82
N PRO A 208 -9.68 -3.16 -3.84
CA PRO A 208 -10.08 -1.94 -4.53
C PRO A 208 -10.14 -2.11 -6.06
N LEU A 209 -10.88 -1.23 -6.73
CA LEU A 209 -11.02 -1.27 -8.18
C LEU A 209 -9.68 -1.23 -8.90
N SER A 210 -8.74 -0.39 -8.45
CA SER A 210 -7.38 -0.30 -9.01
C SER A 210 -6.66 -1.66 -9.04
N VAL A 211 -6.83 -2.47 -7.98
CA VAL A 211 -6.23 -3.81 -7.91
C VAL A 211 -6.99 -4.79 -8.79
N ILE A 212 -8.32 -4.77 -8.76
CA ILE A 212 -9.16 -5.67 -9.58
C ILE A 212 -8.84 -5.49 -11.07
N ILE A 213 -8.67 -4.23 -11.50
CA ILE A 213 -8.34 -3.88 -12.89
C ILE A 213 -6.90 -4.29 -13.24
N SER A 214 -5.93 -3.89 -12.44
CA SER A 214 -4.51 -4.15 -12.74
C SER A 214 -4.13 -5.62 -12.66
N ALA A 215 -4.79 -6.39 -11.78
CA ALA A 215 -4.63 -7.84 -11.68
C ALA A 215 -5.49 -8.62 -12.68
N LYS A 216 -6.31 -7.94 -13.50
CA LYS A 216 -7.19 -8.55 -14.52
C LYS A 216 -8.14 -9.59 -13.94
N PHE A 217 -8.68 -9.33 -12.73
CA PHE A 217 -9.61 -10.26 -12.10
C PHE A 217 -10.94 -10.40 -12.87
N ASP A 218 -11.25 -9.47 -13.77
CA ASP A 218 -12.33 -9.59 -14.74
C ASP A 218 -12.26 -10.87 -15.60
N GLN A 219 -11.06 -11.44 -15.80
CA GLN A 219 -10.87 -12.68 -16.56
C GLN A 219 -11.26 -13.95 -15.77
N VAL A 220 -11.31 -13.88 -14.44
CA VAL A 220 -11.53 -15.04 -13.55
C VAL A 220 -12.65 -14.81 -12.53
N GLN A 221 -13.31 -13.64 -12.57
CA GLN A 221 -14.42 -13.28 -11.69
C GLN A 221 -15.59 -12.74 -12.50
N LYS A 222 -16.82 -13.08 -12.11
CA LYS A 222 -18.05 -12.72 -12.85
C LYS A 222 -18.81 -11.58 -12.19
N HIS A 223 -18.86 -11.52 -10.88
CA HIS A 223 -19.63 -10.58 -10.09
C HIS A 223 -18.74 -9.66 -9.31
N LEU A 224 -19.03 -8.35 -9.34
CA LEU A 224 -18.41 -7.32 -8.53
C LEU A 224 -19.48 -6.62 -7.71
N SER A 225 -19.42 -6.69 -6.40
CA SER A 225 -20.34 -5.98 -5.49
C SER A 225 -19.61 -4.82 -4.83
N LEU A 226 -20.13 -3.59 -5.04
CA LEU A 226 -19.51 -2.34 -4.57
C LEU A 226 -19.76 -2.12 -3.07
N THR A 227 -19.27 -3.06 -2.26
CA THR A 227 -19.47 -3.06 -0.81
C THR A 227 -18.79 -1.89 -0.10
N GLY A 228 -17.60 -1.49 -0.51
CA GLY A 228 -16.82 -0.44 0.15
C GLY A 228 -16.62 -0.70 1.64
N HIS A 229 -16.49 -1.96 2.03
CA HIS A 229 -16.55 -2.41 3.41
C HIS A 229 -15.30 -2.11 4.24
N VAL A 230 -14.15 -1.92 3.60
CA VAL A 230 -12.88 -1.55 4.23
C VAL A 230 -12.16 -0.52 3.36
N TYR A 231 -11.64 0.55 3.95
CA TYR A 231 -10.62 1.37 3.33
C TYR A 231 -9.26 0.80 3.66
N SER A 232 -8.45 0.58 2.66
CA SER A 232 -7.11 0.01 2.79
C SER A 232 -6.06 1.08 2.47
N PRO A 233 -5.27 1.55 3.45
CA PRO A 233 -4.10 2.37 3.17
C PRO A 233 -3.00 1.58 2.47
N CYS A 234 -2.06 2.31 1.86
CA CYS A 234 -0.71 1.83 1.56
C CYS A 234 0.32 2.62 2.37
N ILE A 235 1.52 2.08 2.46
CA ILE A 235 2.61 2.68 3.22
C ILE A 235 3.96 2.46 2.53
N PHE A 236 4.79 3.51 2.51
CA PHE A 236 6.21 3.40 2.18
C PHE A 236 6.99 3.01 3.43
N LEU A 237 7.66 1.87 3.39
CA LEU A 237 8.51 1.36 4.46
C LEU A 237 9.98 1.37 4.02
N MET A 238 10.86 1.78 4.90
CA MET A 238 12.29 1.67 4.75
C MET A 238 12.90 0.97 5.97
N ASN A 239 13.94 0.18 5.77
CA ASN A 239 14.71 -0.36 6.88
C ASN A 239 15.23 0.79 7.75
N LYS A 240 14.94 0.74 9.06
CA LYS A 240 15.27 1.84 9.97
C LYS A 240 16.76 2.11 10.06
N ALA A 241 17.59 1.08 10.16
CA ALA A 241 19.03 1.25 10.24
C ALA A 241 19.61 1.86 8.95
N SER A 242 19.06 1.51 7.79
CA SER A 242 19.43 2.11 6.50
C SER A 242 19.02 3.58 6.43
N PHE A 243 17.80 3.91 6.89
CA PHE A 243 17.34 5.30 6.96
C PHE A 243 18.19 6.14 7.93
N ASP A 244 18.52 5.59 9.10
CA ASP A 244 19.28 6.33 10.13
C ASP A 244 20.69 6.69 9.67
N LYS A 245 21.29 5.88 8.78
CA LYS A 245 22.61 6.13 8.17
C LYS A 245 22.60 7.22 7.11
N LEU A 246 21.43 7.61 6.60
CA LEU A 246 21.35 8.67 5.59
C LEU A 246 21.79 10.02 6.19
N PRO A 247 22.51 10.87 5.43
CA PRO A 247 22.72 12.27 5.79
C PRO A 247 21.39 13.00 6.01
N ALA A 248 21.38 14.03 6.85
CA ALA A 248 20.15 14.76 7.19
C ALA A 248 19.38 15.28 5.95
N ALA A 249 20.11 15.83 4.96
CA ALA A 249 19.51 16.29 3.72
C ALA A 249 18.85 15.16 2.93
N ASP A 250 19.46 13.97 2.91
CA ASP A 250 18.93 12.82 2.19
C ASP A 250 17.73 12.19 2.93
N LYS A 251 17.71 12.18 4.26
CA LYS A 251 16.52 11.84 5.03
C LYS A 251 15.31 12.69 4.64
N THR A 252 15.52 14.01 4.54
CA THR A 252 14.49 14.95 4.07
C THR A 252 14.08 14.64 2.63
N ALA A 253 15.04 14.37 1.73
CA ALA A 253 14.78 14.05 0.33
C ALA A 253 13.90 12.78 0.20
N PHE A 254 14.17 11.72 0.96
CA PHE A 254 13.37 10.48 0.96
C PHE A 254 11.95 10.71 1.49
N LEU A 255 11.79 11.48 2.58
CA LEU A 255 10.47 11.81 3.13
C LEU A 255 9.63 12.64 2.15
N GLU A 256 10.23 13.65 1.52
CA GLU A 256 9.53 14.48 0.52
C GLU A 256 9.23 13.69 -0.77
N ALA A 257 10.13 12.80 -1.21
CA ALA A 257 9.87 11.91 -2.34
C ALA A 257 8.67 10.99 -2.08
N ALA A 258 8.57 10.44 -0.86
CA ALA A 258 7.45 9.60 -0.46
C ALA A 258 6.10 10.35 -0.46
N LYS A 259 6.08 11.61 -0.03
CA LYS A 259 4.87 12.46 -0.08
C LYS A 259 4.42 12.72 -1.52
N VAL A 260 5.34 13.06 -2.42
CA VAL A 260 5.03 13.27 -3.84
C VAL A 260 4.52 11.98 -4.48
N ALA A 261 5.16 10.85 -4.19
CA ALA A 261 4.75 9.54 -4.67
C ALA A 261 3.38 9.11 -4.14
N ALA A 262 3.07 9.40 -2.87
CA ALA A 262 1.75 9.15 -2.29
C ALA A 262 0.66 9.99 -2.97
N ALA A 263 0.94 11.24 -3.32
CA ALA A 263 0.00 12.08 -4.07
C ALA A 263 -0.27 11.53 -5.48
N ALA A 264 0.78 11.10 -6.20
CA ALA A 264 0.65 10.47 -7.52
C ALA A 264 -0.13 9.15 -7.45
N ASN A 265 0.10 8.33 -6.42
CA ASN A 265 -0.64 7.12 -6.15
C ASN A 265 -2.14 7.39 -5.94
N ARG A 266 -2.50 8.37 -5.10
CA ARG A 266 -3.89 8.75 -4.82
C ARG A 266 -4.60 9.28 -6.07
N ALA A 267 -3.92 10.07 -6.88
CA ALA A 267 -4.46 10.56 -8.16
C ALA A 267 -4.80 9.39 -9.10
N ARG A 268 -3.94 8.37 -9.15
CA ARG A 268 -4.21 7.17 -9.94
C ARG A 268 -5.36 6.34 -9.38
N VAL A 269 -5.50 6.22 -8.06
CA VAL A 269 -6.68 5.58 -7.43
C VAL A 269 -7.96 6.33 -7.79
N ASP A 270 -7.95 7.66 -7.75
CA ASP A 270 -9.10 8.48 -8.13
C ASP A 270 -9.49 8.28 -9.61
N GLU A 271 -8.50 8.18 -10.50
CA GLU A 271 -8.73 7.88 -11.90
C GLU A 271 -9.32 6.48 -12.11
N ASP A 272 -8.74 5.47 -11.47
CA ASP A 272 -9.20 4.08 -11.55
C ASP A 272 -10.62 3.93 -10.98
N ASP A 273 -10.95 4.60 -9.87
CA ASP A 273 -12.31 4.59 -9.30
C ASP A 273 -13.34 5.27 -10.21
N ALA A 274 -12.96 6.37 -10.87
CA ALA A 274 -13.85 7.11 -11.75
C ALA A 274 -14.25 6.32 -13.01
N LYS A 275 -13.37 5.48 -13.53
CA LYS A 275 -13.56 4.73 -14.77
C LYS A 275 -13.83 3.25 -14.56
N GLY A 276 -13.33 2.69 -13.44
CA GLY A 276 -13.20 1.26 -13.22
C GLY A 276 -14.49 0.48 -13.27
N VAL A 277 -15.59 1.03 -12.75
CA VAL A 277 -16.91 0.37 -12.81
C VAL A 277 -17.39 0.21 -14.26
N ALA A 278 -17.28 1.26 -15.08
CA ALA A 278 -17.66 1.21 -16.47
C ALA A 278 -16.78 0.24 -17.27
N ASP A 279 -15.48 0.28 -17.02
CA ASP A 279 -14.50 -0.59 -17.69
C ASP A 279 -14.73 -2.07 -17.35
N LEU A 280 -15.01 -2.40 -16.09
CA LEU A 280 -15.28 -3.78 -15.65
C LEU A 280 -16.62 -4.29 -16.20
N ARG A 281 -17.66 -3.44 -16.31
CA ARG A 281 -18.92 -3.78 -17.02
C ARG A 281 -18.66 -4.06 -18.48
N ALA A 282 -17.89 -3.22 -19.15
CA ALA A 282 -17.55 -3.39 -20.57
C ALA A 282 -16.76 -4.69 -20.83
N LYS A 283 -16.01 -5.15 -19.84
CA LYS A 283 -15.29 -6.44 -19.86
C LYS A 283 -16.15 -7.64 -19.46
N GLY A 284 -17.46 -7.45 -19.24
CA GLY A 284 -18.43 -8.51 -18.99
C GLY A 284 -18.66 -8.87 -17.52
N MET A 285 -18.15 -8.10 -16.57
CA MET A 285 -18.49 -8.30 -15.16
C MET A 285 -19.91 -7.79 -14.85
N THR A 286 -20.68 -8.56 -14.10
CA THR A 286 -21.92 -8.09 -13.48
C THR A 286 -21.57 -7.24 -12.26
N VAL A 287 -21.83 -5.93 -12.35
CA VAL A 287 -21.52 -4.99 -11.25
C VAL A 287 -22.79 -4.66 -10.49
N ILE A 288 -22.77 -4.97 -9.19
CA ILE A 288 -23.82 -4.71 -8.22
C ILE A 288 -23.47 -3.43 -7.45
N ASP A 289 -24.17 -2.34 -7.73
CA ASP A 289 -23.99 -1.02 -7.11
C ASP A 289 -25.02 -0.69 -6.03
N ASN A 290 -26.13 -1.46 -5.96
CA ASN A 290 -27.19 -1.32 -4.96
C ASN A 290 -27.00 -2.24 -3.75
N VAL A 291 -25.79 -2.33 -3.21
CA VAL A 291 -25.47 -3.09 -2.01
C VAL A 291 -26.06 -2.39 -0.78
N ASP A 292 -26.77 -3.15 0.07
CA ASP A 292 -27.33 -2.63 1.34
C ASP A 292 -26.25 -2.55 2.43
N LYS A 293 -25.45 -1.49 2.37
CA LYS A 293 -24.35 -1.27 3.33
C LYS A 293 -24.80 -1.25 4.79
N ALA A 294 -26.02 -0.78 5.07
CA ALA A 294 -26.54 -0.72 6.43
C ALA A 294 -26.69 -2.13 7.01
N LYS A 295 -27.16 -3.09 6.23
CA LYS A 295 -27.22 -4.49 6.64
C LYS A 295 -25.85 -5.11 6.85
N PHE A 296 -24.85 -4.76 6.03
CA PHE A 296 -23.47 -5.20 6.24
C PHE A 296 -22.91 -4.69 7.58
N VAL A 297 -23.14 -3.41 7.91
CA VAL A 297 -22.76 -2.85 9.21
C VAL A 297 -23.46 -3.57 10.36
N GLN A 298 -24.76 -3.83 10.22
CA GLN A 298 -25.57 -4.54 11.24
C GLN A 298 -25.07 -5.98 11.45
N ALA A 299 -24.76 -6.70 10.39
CA ALA A 299 -24.26 -8.07 10.46
C ALA A 299 -22.93 -8.19 11.22
N LEU A 300 -22.13 -7.13 11.21
CA LEU A 300 -20.86 -7.06 11.96
C LEU A 300 -21.01 -6.62 13.41
N ALA A 301 -22.21 -6.34 13.93
CA ALA A 301 -22.37 -5.85 15.30
C ALA A 301 -21.67 -6.73 16.37
N PRO A 302 -21.74 -8.08 16.33
CA PRO A 302 -21.02 -8.92 17.27
C PRO A 302 -19.48 -8.78 17.16
N VAL A 303 -18.98 -8.72 15.93
CA VAL A 303 -17.53 -8.59 15.65
C VAL A 303 -17.03 -7.19 16.05
N ASN A 304 -17.84 -6.15 15.80
CA ASN A 304 -17.52 -4.78 16.19
C ASN A 304 -17.42 -4.62 17.73
N ALA A 305 -18.24 -5.36 18.48
CA ALA A 305 -18.13 -5.38 19.95
C ALA A 305 -16.77 -5.94 20.41
N GLU A 306 -16.23 -6.95 19.73
CA GLU A 306 -14.90 -7.47 20.00
C GLU A 306 -13.80 -6.48 19.59
N PHE A 307 -13.98 -5.77 18.46
CA PHE A 307 -13.06 -4.71 18.05
C PHE A 307 -13.05 -3.53 19.04
N GLU A 308 -14.21 -3.16 19.59
CA GLU A 308 -14.30 -2.15 20.65
C GLU A 308 -13.54 -2.56 21.92
N LYS A 309 -13.61 -3.84 22.32
CA LYS A 309 -12.81 -4.36 23.43
C LYS A 309 -11.31 -4.34 23.10
N GLN A 310 -10.94 -4.71 21.88
CA GLN A 310 -9.53 -4.83 21.46
C GLN A 310 -8.86 -3.48 21.30
N PHE A 311 -9.51 -2.52 20.65
CA PHE A 311 -8.92 -1.24 20.26
C PHE A 311 -9.30 -0.09 21.19
N GLY A 312 -10.35 -0.28 21.99
CA GLY A 312 -10.96 0.76 22.82
C GLY A 312 -11.91 1.63 22.00
N LYS A 313 -13.15 1.78 22.52
CA LYS A 313 -14.20 2.59 21.89
C LYS A 313 -13.71 4.03 21.59
N ALA A 314 -13.00 4.64 22.54
CA ALA A 314 -12.47 6.01 22.39
C ALA A 314 -11.52 6.17 21.19
N ASN A 315 -10.66 5.17 20.94
CA ASN A 315 -9.73 5.20 19.81
C ASN A 315 -10.47 5.05 18.48
N LEU A 316 -11.45 4.15 18.40
CA LEU A 316 -12.30 4.00 17.21
C LEU A 316 -13.11 5.27 16.94
N ASP A 317 -13.69 5.87 17.98
CA ASP A 317 -14.47 7.10 17.86
C ASP A 317 -13.59 8.31 17.48
N ARG A 318 -12.34 8.36 17.97
CA ARG A 318 -11.34 9.37 17.56
C ARG A 318 -11.11 9.35 16.05
N ILE A 319 -11.07 8.15 15.44
CA ILE A 319 -10.93 8.01 13.99
C ILE A 319 -12.26 8.34 13.29
N ARG A 320 -13.37 7.71 13.69
CA ARG A 320 -14.69 7.89 13.08
C ARG A 320 -15.15 9.34 13.01
N ASN A 321 -14.87 10.11 14.08
CA ASN A 321 -15.33 11.48 14.25
C ASN A 321 -14.29 12.53 13.80
N TYR A 322 -13.16 12.12 13.27
CA TYR A 322 -12.16 13.05 12.74
C TYR A 322 -12.76 13.89 11.60
N LYS A 323 -12.47 15.21 11.62
CA LYS A 323 -13.00 16.20 10.67
C LYS A 323 -11.96 16.65 9.66
#